data_00cae8e17878510bf1288bed74cece14
#
_entry.id   00cae8e17878510bf1288bed74cece14
#
_cell.length_a   1.000
_cell.length_b   1.000
_cell.length_c   1.000
_cell.angle_alpha   90.00
_cell.angle_beta   90.00
_cell.angle_gamma   90.00
#
_symmetry.space_group_name_H-M   'P 1'
#
loop_
_entity.id
_entity.type
_entity.pdbx_description
1 polymer ?
#
loop_
_entity_poly.entity_id
_entity_poly.type
_entity_poly.pdbx_seq_one_letter_code
_entity_poly.pdbx_strand_id
1 'polypeptide(L)'
;TGDLIRLVIKQTIETAKDVYTRTGIAKNPVSVVSLAYRELRDLNIKNDARILIVGAGETNTNLAKYLQKHKFANFVVFNRTESKAQKLAAELKGTAFQLNELANYKEGFDVLITCTSSETPIITKDIYTSLLNGEKGKKVIIDLAVPNDIDRNLVHEFDIKLIAVESLKEQAQQNMVKRGHELEACQEIIEMHIGEFKSIVKERN
;
A
#
# COMPACT_ATOMS: atom_id res chain seq x y z
N THR A 1 38.52 -19.05 4.87
CA THR A 1 37.25 -18.96 4.12
C THR A 1 36.21 -18.09 4.85
N GLY A 2 36.16 -18.13 6.21
CA GLY A 2 35.21 -17.35 7.01
C GLY A 2 35.42 -15.84 6.94
N ASP A 3 36.66 -15.39 6.92
CA ASP A 3 36.99 -13.96 6.94
C ASP A 3 36.69 -13.26 5.62
N LEU A 4 36.88 -13.93 4.49
CA LEU A 4 36.51 -13.36 3.20
C LEU A 4 34.98 -13.20 3.07
N ILE A 5 34.20 -14.18 3.52
CA ILE A 5 32.74 -14.09 3.52
C ILE A 5 32.24 -12.94 4.41
N ARG A 6 32.81 -12.80 5.61
CA ARG A 6 32.50 -11.67 6.51
C ARG A 6 32.80 -10.32 5.85
N LEU A 7 33.94 -10.21 5.17
CA LEU A 7 34.33 -9.01 4.45
C LEU A 7 33.36 -8.68 3.33
N VAL A 8 32.97 -9.67 2.51
CA VAL A 8 31.97 -9.50 1.44
C VAL A 8 30.65 -9.01 2.01
N ILE A 9 30.14 -9.67 3.07
CA ILE A 9 28.86 -9.27 3.69
C ILE A 9 28.94 -7.85 4.23
N LYS A 10 30.02 -7.51 4.95
CA LYS A 10 30.24 -6.15 5.49
C LYS A 10 30.22 -5.12 4.36
N GLN A 11 31.03 -5.32 3.32
CA GLN A 11 31.13 -4.39 2.19
C GLN A 11 29.80 -4.25 1.45
N THR A 12 29.07 -5.34 1.26
CA THR A 12 27.72 -5.31 0.63
C THR A 12 26.74 -4.45 1.44
N ILE A 13 26.75 -4.59 2.76
CA ILE A 13 25.90 -3.79 3.65
C ILE A 13 26.30 -2.30 3.62
N GLU A 14 27.59 -2.00 3.63
CA GLU A 14 28.10 -0.62 3.55
C GLU A 14 27.75 0.02 2.21
N THR A 15 27.97 -0.68 1.11
CA THR A 15 27.57 -0.23 -0.24
C THR A 15 26.06 0.03 -0.31
N ALA A 16 25.24 -0.89 0.18
CA ALA A 16 23.78 -0.72 0.17
C ALA A 16 23.36 0.52 0.99
N LYS A 17 23.93 0.72 2.19
CA LYS A 17 23.66 1.92 3.00
C LYS A 17 24.06 3.20 2.27
N ASP A 18 25.20 3.20 1.61
CA ASP A 18 25.71 4.37 0.88
C ASP A 18 24.81 4.71 -0.31
N VAL A 19 24.39 3.72 -1.09
CA VAL A 19 23.39 3.88 -2.15
C VAL A 19 22.09 4.47 -1.60
N TYR A 20 21.54 3.92 -0.51
CA TYR A 20 20.27 4.41 0.06
C TYR A 20 20.37 5.81 0.68
N THR A 21 21.53 6.21 1.17
CA THR A 21 21.72 7.53 1.80
C THR A 21 22.04 8.62 0.81
N ARG A 22 22.86 8.31 -0.21
CA ARG A 22 23.36 9.29 -1.19
C ARG A 22 22.51 9.44 -2.42
N THR A 23 21.57 8.51 -2.67
CA THR A 23 20.66 8.56 -3.82
C THR A 23 19.20 8.66 -3.41
N GLY A 24 18.33 9.03 -4.37
CA GLY A 24 16.89 9.06 -4.22
C GLY A 24 16.20 7.73 -4.53
N ILE A 25 16.95 6.64 -4.79
CA ILE A 25 16.40 5.37 -5.31
C ILE A 25 15.30 4.77 -4.43
N ALA A 26 15.39 4.92 -3.12
CA ALA A 26 14.41 4.41 -2.17
C ALA A 26 13.25 5.39 -1.87
N LYS A 27 13.37 6.66 -2.28
CA LYS A 27 12.40 7.71 -1.92
C LYS A 27 11.16 7.74 -2.80
N ASN A 28 11.21 7.09 -3.96
CA ASN A 28 10.18 7.10 -4.99
C ASN A 28 9.51 5.72 -5.13
N PRO A 29 8.49 5.38 -4.31
CA PRO A 29 7.80 4.10 -4.40
C PRO A 29 7.07 3.98 -5.74
N VAL A 30 7.07 2.77 -6.32
CA VAL A 30 6.37 2.45 -7.57
C VAL A 30 5.24 1.45 -7.37
N SER A 31 5.11 0.88 -6.18
CA SER A 31 4.02 -0.01 -5.83
C SER A 31 2.76 0.78 -5.48
N VAL A 32 1.62 0.46 -6.10
CA VAL A 32 0.32 1.08 -5.78
C VAL A 32 -0.03 0.94 -4.30
N VAL A 33 0.34 -0.17 -3.65
CA VAL A 33 0.16 -0.39 -2.20
C VAL A 33 0.93 0.64 -1.38
N SER A 34 2.20 0.86 -1.70
CA SER A 34 3.03 1.83 -0.98
C SER A 34 2.59 3.27 -1.23
N LEU A 35 2.12 3.57 -2.45
CA LEU A 35 1.59 4.88 -2.81
C LEU A 35 0.26 5.15 -2.12
N ALA A 36 -0.68 4.19 -2.10
CA ALA A 36 -1.95 4.31 -1.38
C ALA A 36 -1.72 4.57 0.12
N TYR A 37 -0.80 3.83 0.75
CA TYR A 37 -0.43 4.10 2.14
C TYR A 37 0.16 5.50 2.33
N ARG A 38 1.02 5.97 1.43
CA ARG A 38 1.63 7.30 1.52
C ARG A 38 0.56 8.39 1.46
N GLU A 39 -0.38 8.30 0.53
CA GLU A 39 -1.54 9.21 0.45
C GLU A 39 -2.35 9.19 1.76
N LEU A 40 -2.62 8.00 2.32
CA LEU A 40 -3.36 7.85 3.57
C LEU A 40 -2.62 8.49 4.76
N ARG A 41 -1.30 8.29 4.84
CA ARG A 41 -0.44 8.89 5.86
C ARG A 41 -0.44 10.41 5.77
N ASP A 42 -0.34 10.96 4.55
CA ASP A 42 -0.28 12.41 4.31
C ASP A 42 -1.62 13.08 4.64
N LEU A 43 -2.72 12.31 4.69
CA LEU A 43 -4.03 12.73 5.22
C LEU A 43 -4.12 12.72 6.76
N ASN A 44 -3.05 12.29 7.45
CA ASN A 44 -2.99 12.16 8.92
C ASN A 44 -4.11 11.29 9.52
N ILE A 45 -4.49 10.22 8.83
CA ILE A 45 -5.48 9.27 9.34
C ILE A 45 -4.90 8.57 10.57
N LYS A 46 -5.68 8.57 11.66
CA LYS A 46 -5.28 7.95 12.93
C LYS A 46 -5.20 6.43 12.81
N ASN A 47 -4.33 5.81 13.60
CA ASN A 47 -4.14 4.36 13.60
C ASN A 47 -5.34 3.57 14.15
N ASP A 48 -6.23 4.21 14.90
CA ASP A 48 -7.49 3.66 15.41
C ASP A 48 -8.67 3.84 14.43
N ALA A 49 -8.43 4.38 13.24
CA ALA A 49 -9.44 4.53 12.21
C ALA A 49 -10.08 3.18 11.84
N ARG A 50 -11.40 3.19 11.63
CA ARG A 50 -12.18 2.03 11.19
C ARG A 50 -11.97 1.82 9.70
N ILE A 51 -11.37 0.71 9.34
CA ILE A 51 -11.02 0.39 7.95
C ILE A 51 -11.92 -0.74 7.45
N LEU A 52 -12.77 -0.43 6.49
CA LEU A 52 -13.54 -1.43 5.75
C LEU A 52 -12.76 -1.86 4.50
N ILE A 53 -12.67 -3.17 4.27
CA ILE A 53 -12.01 -3.77 3.11
C ILE A 53 -13.05 -4.56 2.33
N VAL A 54 -13.31 -4.17 1.11
CA VAL A 54 -14.22 -4.85 0.18
C VAL A 54 -13.41 -5.57 -0.89
N GLY A 55 -13.43 -6.90 -0.81
CA GLY A 55 -12.58 -7.80 -1.60
C GLY A 55 -11.35 -8.28 -0.84
N ALA A 56 -11.15 -9.60 -0.79
CA ALA A 56 -10.00 -10.26 -0.17
C ALA A 56 -9.04 -10.83 -1.23
N GLY A 57 -8.83 -10.08 -2.31
CA GLY A 57 -7.84 -10.37 -3.35
C GLY A 57 -6.42 -10.00 -2.91
N GLU A 58 -5.44 -10.34 -3.75
CA GLU A 58 -4.02 -10.13 -3.44
C GLU A 58 -3.69 -8.66 -3.15
N THR A 59 -4.19 -7.73 -3.96
CA THR A 59 -3.92 -6.29 -3.81
C THR A 59 -4.40 -5.76 -2.47
N ASN A 60 -5.67 -6.04 -2.10
CA ASN A 60 -6.23 -5.62 -0.82
C ASN A 60 -5.54 -6.30 0.35
N THR A 61 -5.21 -7.59 0.22
CA THR A 61 -4.45 -8.33 1.23
C THR A 61 -3.09 -7.68 1.49
N ASN A 62 -2.37 -7.33 0.43
CA ASN A 62 -1.08 -6.67 0.54
C ASN A 62 -1.18 -5.28 1.17
N LEU A 63 -2.18 -4.49 0.76
CA LEU A 63 -2.41 -3.16 1.36
C LEU A 63 -2.80 -3.26 2.84
N ALA A 64 -3.72 -4.16 3.19
CA ALA A 64 -4.15 -4.36 4.57
C ALA A 64 -3.00 -4.79 5.48
N LYS A 65 -2.17 -5.74 5.06
CA LYS A 65 -0.95 -6.15 5.78
C LYS A 65 0.06 -5.01 5.91
N TYR A 66 0.16 -4.18 4.88
CA TYR A 66 1.03 -3.01 4.92
C TYR A 66 0.52 -1.99 5.94
N LEU A 67 -0.78 -1.72 5.99
CA LEU A 67 -1.41 -0.86 6.99
C LEU A 67 -1.24 -1.42 8.40
N GLN A 68 -1.42 -2.73 8.60
CA GLN A 68 -1.20 -3.39 9.88
C GLN A 68 0.24 -3.23 10.39
N LYS A 69 1.24 -3.33 9.51
CA LYS A 69 2.64 -3.02 9.83
C LYS A 69 2.82 -1.60 10.36
N HIS A 70 2.01 -0.67 9.87
CA HIS A 70 1.99 0.73 10.28
C HIS A 70 1.00 1.01 11.44
N LYS A 71 0.63 -0.06 12.18
CA LYS A 71 -0.13 -0.04 13.43
C LYS A 71 -1.61 0.33 13.28
N PHE A 72 -2.20 0.27 12.10
CA PHE A 72 -3.64 0.24 11.96
C PHE A 72 -4.16 -1.10 12.50
N ALA A 73 -5.29 -1.08 13.21
CA ALA A 73 -5.76 -2.24 13.95
C ALA A 73 -7.25 -2.58 13.76
N ASN A 74 -8.07 -1.62 13.32
CA ASN A 74 -9.52 -1.81 13.25
C ASN A 74 -9.94 -2.16 11.82
N PHE A 75 -9.87 -3.44 11.49
CA PHE A 75 -10.19 -3.94 10.15
C PHE A 75 -11.50 -4.73 10.14
N VAL A 76 -12.32 -4.46 9.14
CA VAL A 76 -13.50 -5.26 8.81
C VAL A 76 -13.41 -5.66 7.34
N VAL A 77 -13.53 -6.94 7.04
CA VAL A 77 -13.32 -7.48 5.70
C VAL A 77 -14.62 -8.05 5.13
N PHE A 78 -15.02 -7.54 3.99
CA PHE A 78 -16.15 -8.05 3.22
C PHE A 78 -15.66 -8.75 1.96
N ASN A 79 -16.13 -9.96 1.69
CA ASN A 79 -15.80 -10.66 0.46
C ASN A 79 -16.95 -11.59 0.01
N ARG A 80 -17.09 -11.78 -1.30
CA ARG A 80 -18.08 -12.71 -1.86
C ARG A 80 -17.87 -14.14 -1.34
N THR A 81 -16.63 -14.58 -1.25
CA THR A 81 -16.27 -15.88 -0.66
C THR A 81 -15.94 -15.66 0.80
N GLU A 82 -16.80 -16.13 1.70
CA GLU A 82 -16.68 -15.92 3.15
C GLU A 82 -15.36 -16.43 3.71
N SER A 83 -14.91 -17.62 3.32
CA SER A 83 -13.65 -18.19 3.80
C SER A 83 -12.41 -17.33 3.47
N LYS A 84 -12.44 -16.58 2.36
CA LYS A 84 -11.38 -15.61 2.05
C LYS A 84 -11.43 -14.39 2.95
N ALA A 85 -12.64 -13.89 3.27
CA ALA A 85 -12.80 -12.80 4.23
C ALA A 85 -12.31 -13.21 5.61
N GLN A 86 -12.73 -14.38 6.09
CA GLN A 86 -12.32 -14.94 7.39
C GLN A 86 -10.80 -15.12 7.49
N LYS A 87 -10.18 -15.67 6.44
CA LYS A 87 -8.72 -15.84 6.40
C LYS A 87 -7.99 -14.50 6.54
N LEU A 88 -8.38 -13.49 5.74
CA LEU A 88 -7.74 -12.19 5.81
C LEU A 88 -8.02 -11.49 7.16
N ALA A 89 -9.25 -11.52 7.64
CA ALA A 89 -9.62 -10.93 8.92
C ALA A 89 -8.85 -11.56 10.09
N ALA A 90 -8.68 -12.90 10.09
CA ALA A 90 -7.89 -13.58 11.12
C ALA A 90 -6.41 -13.11 11.13
N GLU A 91 -5.80 -12.93 9.93
CA GLU A 91 -4.44 -12.40 9.82
C GLU A 91 -4.33 -10.95 10.34
N LEU A 92 -5.38 -10.14 10.13
CA LEU A 92 -5.45 -8.74 10.55
C LEU A 92 -5.94 -8.56 11.98
N LYS A 93 -6.41 -9.63 12.65
CA LYS A 93 -7.12 -9.59 13.94
C LYS A 93 -8.39 -8.74 13.88
N GLY A 94 -9.06 -8.75 12.75
CA GLY A 94 -10.28 -8.01 12.44
C GLY A 94 -11.52 -8.92 12.38
N THR A 95 -12.61 -8.37 11.84
CA THR A 95 -13.88 -9.06 11.67
C THR A 95 -14.15 -9.33 10.19
N ALA A 96 -14.83 -10.43 9.87
CA ALA A 96 -15.19 -10.83 8.53
C ALA A 96 -16.69 -10.91 8.34
N PHE A 97 -17.16 -10.52 7.15
CA PHE A 97 -18.56 -10.61 6.72
C PHE A 97 -18.65 -11.07 5.26
N GLN A 98 -19.79 -11.61 4.89
CA GLN A 98 -20.10 -11.82 3.47
C GLN A 98 -20.41 -10.49 2.76
N LEU A 99 -20.11 -10.40 1.48
CA LEU A 99 -20.31 -9.18 0.70
C LEU A 99 -21.77 -8.70 0.69
N ASN A 100 -22.76 -9.62 0.72
CA ASN A 100 -24.18 -9.29 0.77
C ASN A 100 -24.62 -8.63 2.08
N GLU A 101 -23.80 -8.72 3.14
CA GLU A 101 -24.05 -8.06 4.44
C GLU A 101 -23.59 -6.59 4.44
N LEU A 102 -22.84 -6.15 3.40
CA LEU A 102 -22.29 -4.81 3.31
C LEU A 102 -23.35 -3.71 3.45
N ALA A 103 -24.52 -3.88 2.81
CA ALA A 103 -25.61 -2.92 2.89
C ALA A 103 -26.27 -2.83 4.27
N ASN A 104 -26.06 -3.84 5.11
CA ASN A 104 -26.64 -3.91 6.47
C ASN A 104 -25.64 -3.51 7.55
N TYR A 105 -24.39 -3.26 7.20
CA TYR A 105 -23.36 -2.82 8.15
C TYR A 105 -23.62 -1.40 8.64
N LYS A 106 -23.66 -1.20 9.97
CA LYS A 106 -24.11 0.04 10.62
C LYS A 106 -23.11 0.65 11.59
N GLU A 107 -21.85 0.18 11.58
CA GLU A 107 -20.87 0.69 12.53
C GLU A 107 -20.03 1.85 12.00
N GLY A 108 -20.39 2.35 10.81
CA GLY A 108 -19.67 3.45 10.17
C GLY A 108 -18.26 3.06 9.75
N PHE A 109 -17.52 4.00 9.18
CA PHE A 109 -16.14 3.79 8.77
C PHE A 109 -15.40 5.13 8.63
N ASP A 110 -14.08 5.07 8.60
CA ASP A 110 -13.23 6.22 8.34
C ASP A 110 -12.49 6.06 7.01
N VAL A 111 -12.10 4.83 6.69
CA VAL A 111 -11.43 4.46 5.43
C VAL A 111 -12.14 3.25 4.81
N LEU A 112 -12.46 3.34 3.53
CA LEU A 112 -12.99 2.24 2.73
C LEU A 112 -11.97 1.87 1.66
N ILE A 113 -11.59 0.59 1.59
CA ILE A 113 -10.64 0.07 0.61
C ILE A 113 -11.37 -0.94 -0.27
N THR A 114 -11.36 -0.74 -1.58
CA THR A 114 -12.02 -1.63 -2.53
C THR A 114 -11.03 -2.14 -3.58
N CYS A 115 -11.11 -3.40 -3.90
CA CYS A 115 -10.45 -4.03 -5.04
C CYS A 115 -11.10 -5.38 -5.32
N THR A 116 -12.13 -5.38 -6.16
CA THR A 116 -12.83 -6.60 -6.56
C THR A 116 -12.71 -6.83 -8.06
N SER A 117 -13.30 -7.93 -8.54
CA SER A 117 -13.44 -8.25 -9.95
C SER A 117 -14.86 -7.97 -10.46
N SER A 118 -15.58 -7.05 -9.84
CA SER A 118 -16.91 -6.68 -10.31
C SER A 118 -16.82 -5.85 -11.59
N GLU A 119 -17.72 -6.10 -12.51
CA GLU A 119 -17.86 -5.30 -13.73
C GLU A 119 -18.68 -4.02 -13.51
N THR A 120 -19.38 -3.94 -12.37
CA THR A 120 -20.22 -2.80 -12.00
C THR A 120 -19.85 -2.32 -10.60
N PRO A 121 -20.06 -1.03 -10.29
CA PRO A 121 -19.76 -0.47 -8.96
C PRO A 121 -20.52 -1.24 -7.86
N ILE A 122 -19.77 -1.67 -6.84
CA ILE A 122 -20.30 -2.29 -5.63
C ILE A 122 -20.74 -1.22 -4.63
N ILE A 123 -19.98 -0.13 -4.53
CA ILE A 123 -20.27 0.99 -3.63
C ILE A 123 -21.16 1.97 -4.38
N THR A 124 -22.45 1.68 -4.39
CA THR A 124 -23.51 2.55 -4.89
C THR A 124 -23.87 3.61 -3.85
N LYS A 125 -24.68 4.61 -4.24
CA LYS A 125 -25.18 5.64 -3.31
C LYS A 125 -25.91 5.06 -2.12
N ASP A 126 -26.76 4.06 -2.33
CA ASP A 126 -27.55 3.42 -1.28
C ASP A 126 -26.65 2.68 -0.29
N ILE A 127 -25.68 1.92 -0.80
CA ILE A 127 -24.71 1.21 0.03
C ILE A 127 -23.85 2.22 0.81
N TYR A 128 -23.33 3.24 0.13
CA TYR A 128 -22.50 4.26 0.78
C TYR A 128 -23.26 4.97 1.90
N THR A 129 -24.49 5.40 1.64
CA THR A 129 -25.36 6.06 2.65
C THR A 129 -25.63 5.14 3.83
N SER A 130 -25.87 3.85 3.55
CA SER A 130 -26.04 2.84 4.60
C SER A 130 -24.80 2.67 5.46
N LEU A 131 -23.61 2.60 4.85
CA LEU A 131 -22.34 2.48 5.56
C LEU A 131 -22.02 3.70 6.41
N LEU A 132 -22.42 4.89 5.99
CA LEU A 132 -22.26 6.11 6.79
C LEU A 132 -23.06 6.04 8.09
N ASN A 133 -24.20 5.36 8.10
CA ASN A 133 -25.09 5.26 9.27
C ASN A 133 -25.39 6.61 9.93
N GLY A 134 -25.56 7.66 9.14
CA GLY A 134 -25.81 9.02 9.62
C GLY A 134 -24.55 9.81 10.04
N GLU A 135 -23.39 9.22 9.99
CA GLU A 135 -22.14 9.93 10.27
C GLU A 135 -21.91 11.02 9.24
N LYS A 136 -21.45 12.17 9.73
CA LYS A 136 -21.05 13.32 8.92
C LYS A 136 -19.54 13.50 8.97
N GLY A 137 -18.96 14.03 7.91
CA GLY A 137 -17.54 14.33 7.84
C GLY A 137 -16.84 13.57 6.71
N LYS A 138 -15.61 13.95 6.50
CA LYS A 138 -14.79 13.46 5.40
C LYS A 138 -14.46 11.99 5.55
N LYS A 139 -14.70 11.23 4.50
CA LYS A 139 -14.30 9.82 4.40
C LYS A 139 -13.19 9.65 3.37
N VAL A 140 -12.35 8.66 3.58
CA VAL A 140 -11.32 8.30 2.60
C VAL A 140 -11.73 7.01 1.92
N ILE A 141 -11.69 7.00 0.59
CA ILE A 141 -11.92 5.79 -0.20
C ILE A 141 -10.67 5.52 -1.04
N ILE A 142 -10.17 4.30 -0.94
CA ILE A 142 -9.08 3.78 -1.77
C ILE A 142 -9.69 2.75 -2.71
N ASP A 143 -9.88 3.13 -3.97
CA ASP A 143 -10.41 2.23 -5.00
C ASP A 143 -9.28 1.74 -5.91
N LEU A 144 -8.92 0.47 -5.76
CA LEU A 144 -7.85 -0.19 -6.52
C LEU A 144 -8.40 -1.11 -7.62
N ALA A 145 -9.72 -1.10 -7.86
CA ALA A 145 -10.37 -1.93 -8.86
C ALA A 145 -10.29 -1.33 -10.27
N VAL A 146 -10.32 -2.19 -11.26
CA VAL A 146 -10.48 -1.85 -12.68
C VAL A 146 -11.44 -2.88 -13.31
N PRO A 147 -12.67 -2.46 -13.69
CA PRO A 147 -13.27 -1.12 -13.52
C PRO A 147 -13.48 -0.77 -12.04
N ASN A 148 -13.80 0.50 -11.77
CA ASN A 148 -13.94 1.00 -10.40
C ASN A 148 -15.09 0.33 -9.64
N ASP A 149 -14.83 0.03 -8.36
CA ASP A 149 -15.82 -0.51 -7.44
C ASP A 149 -16.74 0.58 -6.85
N ILE A 150 -16.33 1.86 -6.90
CA ILE A 150 -17.13 3.00 -6.43
C ILE A 150 -17.87 3.69 -7.59
N ASP A 151 -19.13 4.05 -7.35
CA ASP A 151 -19.82 5.01 -8.20
C ASP A 151 -19.16 6.39 -8.08
N ARG A 152 -18.57 6.86 -9.17
CA ARG A 152 -17.82 8.12 -9.23
C ARG A 152 -18.67 9.35 -8.89
N ASN A 153 -20.00 9.29 -9.04
CA ASN A 153 -20.90 10.39 -8.68
C ASN A 153 -20.89 10.68 -7.17
N LEU A 154 -20.56 9.71 -6.34
CA LEU A 154 -20.48 9.88 -4.88
C LEU A 154 -19.49 10.97 -4.46
N VAL A 155 -18.42 11.17 -5.22
CA VAL A 155 -17.38 12.19 -4.90
C VAL A 155 -17.93 13.61 -5.05
N HIS A 156 -19.01 13.80 -5.81
CA HIS A 156 -19.66 15.09 -5.99
C HIS A 156 -20.77 15.34 -4.95
N GLU A 157 -21.32 14.28 -4.36
CA GLU A 157 -22.44 14.35 -3.43
C GLU A 157 -22.01 14.34 -1.96
N PHE A 158 -20.86 13.76 -1.67
CA PHE A 158 -20.36 13.55 -0.31
C PHE A 158 -18.94 14.08 -0.14
N ASP A 159 -18.55 14.39 1.09
CA ASP A 159 -17.18 14.78 1.41
C ASP A 159 -16.26 13.54 1.41
N ILE A 160 -15.80 13.15 0.23
CA ILE A 160 -14.96 11.98 -0.01
C ILE A 160 -13.60 12.42 -0.53
N LYS A 161 -12.54 11.95 0.11
CA LYS A 161 -11.21 11.91 -0.51
C LYS A 161 -11.06 10.57 -1.23
N LEU A 162 -11.16 10.56 -2.54
CA LEU A 162 -10.92 9.39 -3.36
C LEU A 162 -9.45 9.28 -3.72
N ILE A 163 -8.87 8.09 -3.48
CA ILE A 163 -7.56 7.65 -3.93
C ILE A 163 -7.82 6.51 -4.93
N ALA A 164 -7.77 6.83 -6.21
CA ALA A 164 -8.08 5.88 -7.28
C ALA A 164 -6.82 5.24 -7.86
N VAL A 165 -6.94 4.00 -8.32
CA VAL A 165 -5.82 3.23 -8.88
C VAL A 165 -5.17 3.93 -10.07
N GLU A 166 -5.94 4.68 -10.86
CA GLU A 166 -5.42 5.41 -12.02
C GLU A 166 -4.40 6.46 -11.58
N SER A 167 -4.74 7.30 -10.59
CA SER A 167 -3.83 8.33 -10.09
C SER A 167 -2.58 7.73 -9.46
N LEU A 168 -2.71 6.58 -8.77
CA LEU A 168 -1.58 5.86 -8.20
C LEU A 168 -0.68 5.26 -9.29
N LYS A 169 -1.24 4.76 -10.40
CA LYS A 169 -0.46 4.26 -11.55
C LYS A 169 0.30 5.39 -12.24
N GLU A 170 -0.32 6.54 -12.44
CA GLU A 170 0.35 7.73 -12.99
C GLU A 170 1.52 8.16 -12.09
N GLN A 171 1.31 8.22 -10.79
CA GLN A 171 2.35 8.54 -9.81
C GLN A 171 3.48 7.50 -9.82
N ALA A 172 3.14 6.21 -9.91
CA ALA A 172 4.12 5.13 -10.03
C ALA A 172 4.99 5.30 -11.28
N GLN A 173 4.37 5.64 -12.43
CA GLN A 173 5.09 5.86 -13.67
C GLN A 173 6.05 7.06 -13.58
N GLN A 174 5.61 8.17 -13.00
CA GLN A 174 6.48 9.33 -12.75
C GLN A 174 7.65 8.98 -11.83
N ASN A 175 7.39 8.19 -10.79
CA ASN A 175 8.40 7.72 -9.87
C ASN A 175 9.39 6.76 -10.54
N MET A 176 8.94 5.93 -11.49
CA MET A 176 9.85 5.07 -12.28
C MET A 176 10.83 5.90 -13.10
N VAL A 177 10.37 6.98 -13.73
CA VAL A 177 11.26 7.91 -14.47
C VAL A 177 12.29 8.53 -13.52
N LYS A 178 11.85 9.04 -12.38
CA LYS A 178 12.76 9.61 -11.37
C LYS A 178 13.79 8.59 -10.86
N ARG A 179 13.37 7.34 -10.65
CA ARG A 179 14.30 6.26 -10.26
C ARG A 179 15.29 5.93 -11.36
N GLY A 180 14.88 6.03 -12.64
CA GLY A 180 15.78 5.86 -13.78
C GLY A 180 16.97 6.81 -13.72
N HIS A 181 16.75 8.08 -13.39
CA HIS A 181 17.82 9.07 -13.23
C HIS A 181 18.76 8.79 -12.04
N GLU A 182 18.29 8.08 -11.03
CA GLU A 182 19.11 7.70 -9.87
C GLU A 182 20.00 6.48 -10.12
N LEU A 183 19.73 5.70 -11.18
CA LEU A 183 20.48 4.46 -11.46
C LEU A 183 21.96 4.73 -11.77
N GLU A 184 22.27 5.78 -12.50
CA GLU A 184 23.65 6.16 -12.82
C GLU A 184 24.42 6.46 -11.53
N ALA A 185 23.86 7.28 -10.63
CA ALA A 185 24.46 7.59 -9.34
C ALA A 185 24.61 6.34 -8.45
N CYS A 186 23.65 5.41 -8.49
CA CYS A 186 23.76 4.13 -7.80
C CYS A 186 24.93 3.30 -8.35
N GLN A 187 25.06 3.25 -9.68
CA GLN A 187 26.13 2.50 -10.34
C GLN A 187 27.52 3.05 -9.99
N GLU A 188 27.69 4.37 -10.04
CA GLU A 188 28.96 5.01 -9.64
C GLU A 188 29.38 4.65 -8.22
N ILE A 189 28.43 4.68 -7.25
CA ILE A 189 28.68 4.31 -5.87
C ILE A 189 29.08 2.83 -5.77
N ILE A 190 28.38 1.94 -6.48
CA ILE A 190 28.68 0.51 -6.48
C ILE A 190 30.06 0.25 -7.08
N GLU A 191 30.41 0.87 -8.18
CA GLU A 191 31.72 0.71 -8.84
C GLU A 191 32.86 1.21 -7.94
N MET A 192 32.68 2.33 -7.25
CA MET A 192 33.62 2.82 -6.25
C MET A 192 33.88 1.78 -5.15
N HIS A 193 32.83 1.25 -4.53
CA HIS A 193 32.96 0.24 -3.47
C HIS A 193 33.53 -1.09 -3.97
N ILE A 194 33.29 -1.48 -5.23
CA ILE A 194 33.93 -2.64 -5.85
C ILE A 194 35.44 -2.41 -5.99
N GLY A 195 35.85 -1.20 -6.38
CA GLY A 195 37.26 -0.80 -6.45
C GLY A 195 37.97 -0.93 -5.10
N GLU A 196 37.36 -0.36 -4.06
CA GLU A 196 37.85 -0.47 -2.67
C GLU A 196 37.98 -1.91 -2.20
N PHE A 197 36.94 -2.72 -2.45
CA PHE A 197 36.93 -4.13 -2.09
C PHE A 197 38.08 -4.91 -2.78
N LYS A 198 38.29 -4.69 -4.08
CA LYS A 198 39.40 -5.32 -4.83
C LYS A 198 40.78 -4.95 -4.24
N SER A 199 40.96 -3.71 -3.81
CA SER A 199 42.21 -3.26 -3.17
C SER A 199 42.45 -3.97 -1.83
N ILE A 200 41.40 -4.05 -0.98
CA ILE A 200 41.46 -4.75 0.32
C ILE A 200 41.81 -6.23 0.15
N VAL A 201 41.19 -6.90 -0.85
CA VAL A 201 41.47 -8.33 -1.11
C VAL A 201 42.88 -8.53 -1.62
N LYS A 202 43.41 -7.60 -2.43
CA LYS A 202 44.75 -7.67 -2.97
C LYS A 202 45.84 -7.48 -1.88
N GLU A 203 45.60 -6.61 -0.90
CA GLU A 203 46.50 -6.37 0.23
C GLU A 203 46.55 -7.53 1.23
N ARG A 204 45.53 -8.42 1.22
CA ARG A 204 45.46 -9.59 2.12
C ARG A 204 46.02 -10.86 1.54
N ASN A 205 46.36 -10.89 0.26
CA ASN A 205 47.03 -11.98 -0.42
C ASN A 205 48.53 -11.73 -0.59
#